data_6da8fb8875354fbfe32e8c043fac9998
#
_entry.id   6da8fb8875354fbfe32e8c043fac9998
#
_cell.length_a   1.000
_cell.length_b   1.000
_cell.length_c   1.000
_cell.angle_alpha   90.00
_cell.angle_beta   90.00
_cell.angle_gamma   90.00
#
_symmetry.space_group_name_H-M   'P 1'
#
loop_
_entity.id
_entity.type
_entity.pdbx_description
1 polymer ?
#
loop_
_entity_poly.entity_id
_entity_poly.type
_entity_poly.pdbx_seq_one_letter_code
_entity_poly.pdbx_strand_id
1 'polypeptide(L)'
;MEVYRELGIEKLPVIVRNLTDEQAVSMMADANLHRENILPSERAFAYKMKWEAAKKSEKTLSQPATRIRNDDVIAQSFGIGKDTLHRYIRLTCLIPELLDMVDEGRIALTPAVELSYLTHEEQHLLLNEIEYADATPSLSQAQRLRDFSRQGRLTADVIFAVMSEEKANQKEQIRFSKEEIQKYFPKSYTGKDMQKTILQLLEKWQRQRERNAREER
;
A
#
# COMPACT_ATOMS: atom_id res chain seq x y z
N MET A 1 30.02 -8.24 -10.18
CA MET A 1 31.27 -9.03 -9.94
C MET A 1 31.14 -10.45 -10.49
N GLU A 2 30.04 -11.17 -10.26
CA GLU A 2 29.85 -12.54 -10.78
C GLU A 2 29.88 -12.62 -12.31
N VAL A 3 29.12 -11.76 -13.00
CA VAL A 3 29.08 -11.71 -14.47
C VAL A 3 30.46 -11.54 -15.12
N TYR A 4 31.32 -10.72 -14.53
CA TYR A 4 32.68 -10.55 -15.06
C TYR A 4 33.59 -11.76 -14.81
N ARG A 5 33.31 -12.50 -13.75
CA ARG A 5 34.00 -13.75 -13.44
C ARG A 5 33.56 -14.85 -14.41
N GLU A 6 32.29 -14.94 -14.74
CA GLU A 6 31.74 -15.84 -15.75
C GLU A 6 32.26 -15.55 -17.15
N LEU A 7 32.47 -14.26 -17.48
CA LEU A 7 33.01 -13.82 -18.76
C LEU A 7 34.55 -13.93 -18.82
N GLY A 8 35.24 -14.41 -17.77
CA GLY A 8 36.68 -14.55 -17.74
C GLY A 8 37.45 -13.23 -17.74
N ILE A 9 36.81 -12.14 -17.33
CA ILE A 9 37.44 -10.80 -17.31
C ILE A 9 38.14 -10.60 -15.96
N GLU A 10 39.45 -10.67 -15.97
CA GLU A 10 40.30 -10.56 -14.76
C GLU A 10 40.45 -9.13 -14.22
N LYS A 11 40.29 -8.11 -15.05
CA LYS A 11 40.50 -6.70 -14.68
C LYS A 11 39.29 -5.87 -15.02
N LEU A 12 38.75 -5.20 -14.00
CA LEU A 12 37.63 -4.27 -14.12
C LEU A 12 38.14 -2.82 -14.03
N PRO A 13 37.73 -1.93 -14.95
CA PRO A 13 37.95 -0.50 -14.75
C PRO A 13 37.10 -0.03 -13.57
N VAL A 14 37.75 0.52 -12.55
CA VAL A 14 37.10 1.05 -11.34
C VAL A 14 37.51 2.49 -11.10
N ILE A 15 36.57 3.31 -10.62
CA ILE A 15 36.85 4.67 -10.15
C ILE A 15 36.93 4.63 -8.62
N VAL A 16 38.10 4.87 -8.08
CA VAL A 16 38.31 4.96 -6.63
C VAL A 16 38.01 6.41 -6.21
N ARG A 17 37.16 6.58 -5.19
CA ARG A 17 36.83 7.88 -4.59
C ARG A 17 37.05 7.82 -3.09
N ASN A 18 37.60 8.88 -2.51
CA ASN A 18 37.73 9.04 -1.05
C ASN A 18 36.37 9.63 -0.55
N LEU A 19 35.56 8.80 0.06
CA LEU A 19 34.27 9.15 0.60
C LEU A 19 34.23 8.81 2.08
N THR A 20 33.45 9.57 2.86
CA THR A 20 33.04 9.11 4.21
C THR A 20 32.04 7.96 4.07
N ASP A 21 31.85 7.18 5.15
CA ASP A 21 30.90 6.07 5.16
C ASP A 21 29.48 6.53 4.80
N GLU A 22 29.05 7.69 5.31
CA GLU A 22 27.73 8.27 5.01
C GLU A 22 27.61 8.69 3.53
N GLN A 23 28.67 9.26 2.96
CA GLN A 23 28.70 9.61 1.54
C GLN A 23 28.69 8.37 0.65
N ALA A 24 29.40 7.32 1.04
CA ALA A 24 29.42 6.05 0.32
C ALA A 24 28.03 5.39 0.31
N VAL A 25 27.36 5.34 1.47
CA VAL A 25 25.99 4.82 1.63
C VAL A 25 25.00 5.63 0.78
N SER A 26 25.08 6.96 0.84
CA SER A 26 24.21 7.83 0.03
C SER A 26 24.40 7.58 -1.46
N MET A 27 25.65 7.51 -1.92
CA MET A 27 25.97 7.28 -3.34
C MET A 27 25.53 5.89 -3.81
N MET A 28 25.66 4.86 -2.97
CA MET A 28 25.19 3.51 -3.27
C MET A 28 23.65 3.48 -3.38
N ALA A 29 22.94 4.15 -2.48
CA ALA A 29 21.49 4.25 -2.54
C ALA A 29 21.02 4.97 -3.82
N ASP A 30 21.68 6.08 -4.19
CA ASP A 30 21.37 6.82 -5.40
C ASP A 30 21.63 5.96 -6.66
N ALA A 31 22.74 5.23 -6.72
CA ALA A 31 23.06 4.34 -7.85
C ALA A 31 22.02 3.23 -8.02
N ASN A 32 21.51 2.67 -6.93
CA ASN A 32 20.46 1.66 -6.96
C ASN A 32 19.14 2.25 -7.44
N LEU A 33 18.79 3.47 -7.03
CA LEU A 33 17.52 4.13 -7.39
C LEU A 33 17.45 4.61 -8.85
N HIS A 34 18.59 4.68 -9.55
CA HIS A 34 18.64 5.05 -10.98
C HIS A 34 18.53 3.83 -11.92
N ARG A 35 18.36 2.61 -11.37
CA ARG A 35 18.14 1.41 -12.19
C ARG A 35 16.71 1.41 -12.74
N GLU A 36 16.56 0.94 -13.98
CA GLU A 36 15.25 0.63 -14.53
C GLU A 36 14.63 -0.56 -13.77
N ASN A 37 13.34 -0.50 -13.46
CA ASN A 37 12.58 -1.57 -12.78
C ASN A 37 13.08 -1.93 -11.37
N ILE A 38 13.16 -0.94 -10.48
CA ILE A 38 13.48 -1.16 -9.07
C ILE A 38 12.24 -1.73 -8.35
N LEU A 39 12.42 -2.83 -7.63
CA LEU A 39 11.40 -3.43 -6.80
C LEU A 39 10.99 -2.49 -5.64
N PRO A 40 9.73 -2.57 -5.17
CA PRO A 40 9.27 -1.82 -3.99
C PRO A 40 10.15 -2.02 -2.76
N SER A 41 10.61 -3.25 -2.50
CA SER A 41 11.53 -3.57 -1.40
C SER A 41 12.88 -2.89 -1.56
N GLU A 42 13.51 -2.98 -2.73
CA GLU A 42 14.81 -2.36 -3.01
C GLU A 42 14.71 -0.84 -2.81
N ARG A 43 13.63 -0.22 -3.29
CA ARG A 43 13.36 1.21 -3.10
C ARG A 43 13.19 1.56 -1.63
N ALA A 44 12.47 0.73 -0.86
CA ALA A 44 12.26 0.92 0.57
C ALA A 44 13.58 0.90 1.36
N PHE A 45 14.45 -0.09 1.08
CA PHE A 45 15.76 -0.17 1.74
C PHE A 45 16.70 0.96 1.32
N ALA A 46 16.73 1.35 0.03
CA ALA A 46 17.53 2.47 -0.43
C ALA A 46 17.14 3.79 0.25
N TYR A 47 15.83 4.06 0.36
CA TYR A 47 15.33 5.23 1.07
C TYR A 47 15.65 5.20 2.57
N LYS A 48 15.51 4.03 3.20
CA LYS A 48 15.85 3.86 4.62
C LYS A 48 17.33 4.12 4.87
N MET A 49 18.23 3.55 4.07
CA MET A 49 19.67 3.73 4.19
C MET A 49 20.07 5.21 4.09
N LYS A 50 19.54 5.93 3.10
CA LYS A 50 19.84 7.37 2.93
C LYS A 50 19.27 8.20 4.09
N TRP A 51 18.06 7.88 4.54
CA TRP A 51 17.44 8.55 5.69
C TRP A 51 18.22 8.34 7.00
N GLU A 52 18.70 7.12 7.25
CA GLU A 52 19.52 6.80 8.41
C GLU A 52 20.89 7.47 8.36
N ALA A 53 21.54 7.49 7.18
CA ALA A 53 22.81 8.17 6.96
C ALA A 53 22.70 9.68 7.24
N ALA A 54 21.65 10.33 6.73
CA ALA A 54 21.39 11.75 6.98
C ALA A 54 21.15 12.04 8.47
N LYS A 55 20.40 11.18 9.17
CA LYS A 55 20.19 11.33 10.63
C LYS A 55 21.48 11.16 11.46
N LYS A 56 22.40 10.29 11.04
CA LYS A 56 23.70 10.14 11.71
C LYS A 56 24.55 11.39 11.54
N SER A 57 24.59 11.96 10.33
CA SER A 57 25.33 13.19 10.03
C SER A 57 24.85 14.39 10.88
N GLU A 58 23.53 14.51 11.12
CA GLU A 58 22.96 15.57 11.98
C GLU A 58 23.41 15.49 13.44
N LYS A 59 23.50 14.28 13.99
CA LYS A 59 23.94 14.10 15.39
C LYS A 59 25.37 14.53 15.62
N THR A 60 26.19 14.59 14.57
CA THR A 60 27.61 14.95 14.61
C THR A 60 27.81 16.46 14.50
N LEU A 61 26.84 17.21 13.95
CA LEU A 61 26.90 18.65 13.78
C LEU A 61 26.08 19.35 14.87
N SER A 62 26.73 19.75 15.96
CA SER A 62 26.12 20.50 17.08
C SER A 62 25.81 21.96 16.67
N GLN A 63 24.76 22.21 15.88
CA GLN A 63 24.19 23.54 15.71
C GLN A 63 22.65 23.50 15.76
N PRO A 64 22.03 24.29 16.68
CA PRO A 64 20.57 24.27 16.86
C PRO A 64 19.79 25.26 15.95
N ALA A 65 20.38 25.68 14.83
CA ALA A 65 19.74 26.65 13.96
C ALA A 65 19.26 26.00 12.65
N THR A 66 17.97 25.98 12.50
CA THR A 66 17.20 25.54 11.33
C THR A 66 17.00 24.02 11.24
N ARG A 67 16.05 23.50 12.00
CA ARG A 67 15.37 22.25 11.69
C ARG A 67 14.55 22.38 10.39
N ILE A 68 15.21 22.53 9.26
CA ILE A 68 14.64 22.07 8.00
C ILE A 68 14.55 20.56 8.22
N ARG A 69 13.35 20.03 8.29
CA ARG A 69 13.15 18.60 8.52
C ARG A 69 13.86 17.86 7.42
N ASN A 70 14.96 17.16 7.75
CA ASN A 70 15.75 16.38 6.79
C ASN A 70 14.90 15.46 5.93
N ASP A 71 13.78 14.99 6.44
CA ASP A 71 12.83 14.17 5.70
C ASP A 71 12.33 14.85 4.41
N ASP A 72 12.09 16.18 4.44
CA ASP A 72 11.64 16.91 3.25
C ASP A 72 12.78 17.08 2.23
N VAL A 73 13.99 17.35 2.72
CA VAL A 73 15.19 17.47 1.86
C VAL A 73 15.52 16.13 1.20
N ILE A 74 15.47 15.03 1.97
CA ILE A 74 15.70 13.68 1.47
C ILE A 74 14.63 13.30 0.44
N ALA A 75 13.35 13.54 0.74
CA ALA A 75 12.26 13.26 -0.17
C ALA A 75 12.40 14.03 -1.48
N GLN A 76 12.74 15.33 -1.41
CA GLN A 76 13.00 16.16 -2.58
C GLN A 76 14.19 15.66 -3.41
N SER A 77 15.25 15.15 -2.78
CA SER A 77 16.40 14.58 -3.50
C SER A 77 16.04 13.36 -4.35
N PHE A 78 14.94 12.67 -4.01
CA PHE A 78 14.37 11.56 -4.78
C PHE A 78 13.20 11.97 -5.69
N GLY A 79 12.82 13.25 -5.71
CA GLY A 79 11.68 13.73 -6.48
C GLY A 79 10.32 13.24 -5.96
N ILE A 80 10.23 12.87 -4.68
CA ILE A 80 9.02 12.35 -4.05
C ILE A 80 8.57 13.22 -2.87
N GLY A 81 7.31 13.05 -2.45
CA GLY A 81 6.81 13.67 -1.23
C GLY A 81 7.26 12.92 0.02
N LYS A 82 7.36 13.64 1.14
CA LYS A 82 7.72 13.10 2.45
C LYS A 82 6.87 11.90 2.87
N ASP A 83 5.56 11.98 2.68
CA ASP A 83 4.65 10.88 3.04
C ASP A 83 4.95 9.62 2.22
N THR A 84 5.31 9.79 0.95
CA THR A 84 5.73 8.68 0.08
C THR A 84 7.03 8.07 0.58
N LEU A 85 8.02 8.89 0.98
CA LEU A 85 9.27 8.42 1.57
C LEU A 85 9.00 7.54 2.80
N HIS A 86 8.20 8.04 3.75
CA HIS A 86 7.87 7.30 4.96
C HIS A 86 7.08 6.01 4.70
N ARG A 87 6.18 6.02 3.71
CA ARG A 87 5.44 4.82 3.31
C ARG A 87 6.39 3.73 2.78
N TYR A 88 7.36 4.07 1.94
CA TYR A 88 8.36 3.11 1.49
C TYR A 88 9.24 2.62 2.64
N ILE A 89 9.79 3.53 3.46
CA ILE A 89 10.61 3.14 4.62
C ILE A 89 9.81 2.18 5.53
N ARG A 90 8.51 2.39 5.65
CA ARG A 90 7.67 1.55 6.48
C ARG A 90 7.60 0.09 5.98
N LEU A 91 7.72 -0.16 4.68
CA LEU A 91 7.75 -1.53 4.13
C LEU A 91 8.88 -2.39 4.70
N THR A 92 10.00 -1.77 5.10
CA THR A 92 11.13 -2.51 5.71
C THR A 92 10.80 -3.12 7.08
N CYS A 93 9.60 -2.92 7.61
CA CYS A 93 9.09 -3.54 8.82
C CYS A 93 8.23 -4.78 8.53
N LEU A 94 8.03 -5.13 7.27
CA LEU A 94 7.39 -6.39 6.88
C LEU A 94 8.36 -7.54 7.04
N ILE A 95 7.83 -8.74 7.33
CA ILE A 95 8.59 -9.98 7.20
C ILE A 95 8.92 -10.23 5.72
N PRO A 96 10.03 -10.96 5.43
CA PRO A 96 10.50 -11.15 4.05
C PRO A 96 9.42 -11.68 3.11
N GLU A 97 8.64 -12.64 3.54
CA GLU A 97 7.61 -13.32 2.73
C GLU A 97 6.49 -12.35 2.31
N LEU A 98 6.05 -11.46 3.20
CA LEU A 98 5.06 -10.43 2.87
C LEU A 98 5.67 -9.34 1.97
N LEU A 99 6.95 -9.04 2.15
CA LEU A 99 7.65 -8.08 1.31
C LEU A 99 7.84 -8.61 -0.11
N ASP A 100 8.14 -9.91 -0.26
CA ASP A 100 8.22 -10.58 -1.55
C ASP A 100 6.86 -10.53 -2.28
N MET A 101 5.74 -10.72 -1.56
CA MET A 101 4.39 -10.56 -2.13
C MET A 101 4.12 -9.13 -2.63
N VAL A 102 4.75 -8.12 -2.01
CA VAL A 102 4.66 -6.73 -2.50
C VAL A 102 5.46 -6.56 -3.79
N ASP A 103 6.64 -7.16 -3.87
CA ASP A 103 7.50 -7.12 -5.06
C ASP A 103 6.88 -7.88 -6.25
N GLU A 104 6.18 -8.96 -5.98
CA GLU A 104 5.39 -9.72 -6.96
C GLU A 104 4.09 -9.00 -7.38
N GLY A 105 3.72 -7.91 -6.71
CA GLY A 105 2.48 -7.18 -6.97
C GLY A 105 1.21 -7.85 -6.44
N ARG A 106 1.32 -8.93 -5.66
CA ARG A 106 0.19 -9.62 -5.00
C ARG A 106 -0.43 -8.78 -3.90
N ILE A 107 0.39 -8.02 -3.18
CA ILE A 107 -0.06 -7.02 -2.19
C ILE A 107 0.32 -5.63 -2.70
N ALA A 108 -0.67 -4.76 -2.86
CA ALA A 108 -0.43 -3.38 -3.27
C ALA A 108 0.27 -2.58 -2.16
N LEU A 109 1.02 -1.53 -2.55
CA LEU A 109 1.80 -0.69 -1.63
C LEU A 109 0.98 -0.16 -0.44
N THR A 110 -0.25 0.28 -0.67
CA THR A 110 -1.06 0.90 0.39
C THR A 110 -1.51 -0.10 1.46
N PRO A 111 -2.10 -1.27 1.15
CA PRO A 111 -2.33 -2.33 2.13
C PRO A 111 -1.04 -2.77 2.84
N ALA A 112 0.06 -2.94 2.10
CA ALA A 112 1.35 -3.36 2.66
C ALA A 112 1.86 -2.41 3.76
N VAL A 113 1.71 -1.10 3.56
CA VAL A 113 2.05 -0.10 4.59
C VAL A 113 1.19 -0.28 5.84
N GLU A 114 -0.10 -0.57 5.70
CA GLU A 114 -0.98 -0.84 6.84
C GLU A 114 -0.56 -2.12 7.59
N LEU A 115 -0.22 -3.18 6.86
CA LEU A 115 0.25 -4.46 7.43
C LEU A 115 1.59 -4.33 8.13
N SER A 116 2.45 -3.41 7.71
CA SER A 116 3.75 -3.16 8.35
C SER A 116 3.66 -2.63 9.79
N TYR A 117 2.46 -2.26 10.25
CA TYR A 117 2.22 -1.87 11.65
C TYR A 117 1.90 -3.06 12.57
N LEU A 118 1.68 -4.25 12.02
CA LEU A 118 1.51 -5.48 12.76
C LEU A 118 2.86 -5.92 13.37
N THR A 119 2.80 -6.62 14.50
CA THR A 119 4.00 -7.29 15.04
C THR A 119 4.44 -8.42 14.11
N HIS A 120 5.70 -8.87 14.22
CA HIS A 120 6.19 -9.98 13.39
C HIS A 120 5.38 -11.26 13.60
N GLU A 121 4.95 -11.54 14.84
CA GLU A 121 4.11 -12.68 15.15
C GLU A 121 2.74 -12.59 14.44
N GLU A 122 2.10 -11.41 14.49
CA GLU A 122 0.83 -11.17 13.80
C GLU A 122 0.97 -11.23 12.27
N GLN A 123 2.12 -10.80 11.75
CA GLN A 123 2.42 -10.90 10.32
C GLN A 123 2.55 -12.37 9.88
N HIS A 124 3.18 -13.23 10.68
CA HIS A 124 3.23 -14.68 10.40
C HIS A 124 1.86 -15.32 10.48
N LEU A 125 1.01 -14.95 11.45
CA LEU A 125 -0.38 -15.44 11.50
C LEU A 125 -1.17 -15.01 10.25
N LEU A 126 -0.98 -13.77 9.80
CA LEU A 126 -1.61 -13.29 8.58
C LEU A 126 -1.08 -14.02 7.33
N LEU A 127 0.22 -14.29 7.27
CA LEU A 127 0.82 -15.05 6.16
C LEU A 127 0.18 -16.44 6.02
N ASN A 128 0.05 -17.17 7.12
CA ASN A 128 -0.62 -18.48 7.12
C ASN A 128 -2.06 -18.40 6.60
N GLU A 129 -2.79 -17.33 6.96
CA GLU A 129 -4.15 -17.13 6.47
C GLU A 129 -4.22 -16.76 4.98
N ILE A 130 -3.27 -15.94 4.50
CA ILE A 130 -3.13 -15.62 3.06
C ILE A 130 -2.89 -16.90 2.24
N GLU A 131 -2.01 -17.79 2.72
CA GLU A 131 -1.71 -19.05 2.06
C GLU A 131 -2.90 -20.01 2.08
N TYR A 132 -3.60 -20.08 3.22
CA TYR A 132 -4.79 -20.93 3.36
C TYR A 132 -5.95 -20.48 2.47
N ALA A 133 -6.22 -19.18 2.43
CA ALA A 133 -7.32 -18.59 1.67
C ALA A 133 -6.99 -18.31 0.19
N ASP A 134 -5.72 -18.45 -0.20
CA ASP A 134 -5.18 -18.00 -1.51
C ASP A 134 -5.64 -16.59 -1.87
N ALA A 135 -5.67 -15.70 -0.87
CA ALA A 135 -6.20 -14.34 -1.00
C ALA A 135 -5.43 -13.34 -0.15
N THR A 136 -5.01 -12.22 -0.74
CA THR A 136 -4.36 -11.13 -0.03
C THR A 136 -5.37 -10.12 0.52
N PRO A 137 -5.10 -9.44 1.65
CA PRO A 137 -6.03 -8.49 2.24
C PRO A 137 -6.24 -7.25 1.36
N SER A 138 -7.46 -6.78 1.28
CA SER A 138 -7.81 -5.48 0.72
C SER A 138 -7.34 -4.35 1.65
N LEU A 139 -7.34 -3.10 1.15
CA LEU A 139 -6.97 -1.94 1.99
C LEU A 139 -7.85 -1.84 3.25
N SER A 140 -9.17 -2.04 3.12
CA SER A 140 -10.09 -1.97 4.26
C SER A 140 -9.84 -3.08 5.29
N GLN A 141 -9.53 -4.29 4.82
CA GLN A 141 -9.14 -5.41 5.68
C GLN A 141 -7.81 -5.12 6.39
N ALA A 142 -6.79 -4.64 5.66
CA ALA A 142 -5.48 -4.28 6.22
C ALA A 142 -5.59 -3.19 7.30
N GLN A 143 -6.42 -2.17 7.09
CA GLN A 143 -6.67 -1.12 8.09
C GLN A 143 -7.33 -1.68 9.35
N ARG A 144 -8.31 -2.57 9.20
CA ARG A 144 -8.97 -3.21 10.35
C ARG A 144 -8.01 -4.12 11.11
N LEU A 145 -7.19 -4.92 10.42
CA LEU A 145 -6.17 -5.75 11.05
C LEU A 145 -5.20 -4.88 11.88
N ARG A 146 -4.72 -3.76 11.32
CA ARG A 146 -3.90 -2.80 12.06
C ARG A 146 -4.63 -2.23 13.28
N ASP A 147 -5.91 -1.88 13.17
CA ASP A 147 -6.67 -1.32 14.29
C ASP A 147 -6.89 -2.36 15.41
N PHE A 148 -7.10 -3.64 15.08
CA PHE A 148 -7.14 -4.73 16.06
C PHE A 148 -5.77 -4.95 16.72
N SER A 149 -4.67 -4.92 15.93
CA SER A 149 -3.30 -5.00 16.45
C SER A 149 -3.02 -3.88 17.47
N ARG A 150 -3.35 -2.63 17.12
CA ARG A 150 -3.18 -1.48 18.04
C ARG A 150 -3.95 -1.62 19.35
N GLN A 151 -5.05 -2.38 19.36
CA GLN A 151 -5.85 -2.67 20.54
C GLN A 151 -5.34 -3.90 21.32
N GLY A 152 -4.31 -4.59 20.82
CA GLY A 152 -3.81 -5.84 21.39
C GLY A 152 -4.83 -7.00 21.27
N ARG A 153 -5.70 -6.94 20.28
CA ARG A 153 -6.82 -7.88 20.09
C ARG A 153 -6.72 -8.69 18.79
N LEU A 154 -5.61 -8.59 18.06
CA LEU A 154 -5.42 -9.32 16.83
C LEU A 154 -4.99 -10.77 17.14
N THR A 155 -5.91 -11.71 16.95
CA THR A 155 -5.71 -13.15 17.09
C THR A 155 -5.90 -13.84 15.73
N ALA A 156 -5.51 -15.10 15.60
CA ALA A 156 -5.73 -15.89 14.39
C ALA A 156 -7.22 -15.93 13.99
N ASP A 157 -8.13 -16.08 14.95
CA ASP A 157 -9.58 -16.08 14.70
C ASP A 157 -10.08 -14.74 14.14
N VAL A 158 -9.52 -13.63 14.63
CA VAL A 158 -9.86 -12.28 14.15
C VAL A 158 -9.32 -12.09 12.73
N ILE A 159 -8.10 -12.54 12.45
CA ILE A 159 -7.52 -12.50 11.11
C ILE A 159 -8.40 -13.29 10.15
N PHE A 160 -8.74 -14.54 10.48
CA PHE A 160 -9.63 -15.39 9.71
C PHE A 160 -10.98 -14.71 9.44
N ALA A 161 -11.63 -14.17 10.49
CA ALA A 161 -12.91 -13.48 10.34
C ALA A 161 -12.83 -12.27 9.39
N VAL A 162 -11.76 -11.45 9.50
CA VAL A 162 -11.57 -10.29 8.62
C VAL A 162 -11.26 -10.71 7.19
N MET A 163 -10.46 -11.76 7.00
CA MET A 163 -10.08 -12.24 5.67
C MET A 163 -11.23 -12.95 4.94
N SER A 164 -12.11 -13.64 5.67
CA SER A 164 -13.28 -14.35 5.13
C SER A 164 -14.42 -13.43 4.68
N GLU A 165 -14.36 -12.13 5.00
CA GLU A 165 -15.39 -11.18 4.54
C GLU A 165 -15.29 -10.93 3.05
N GLU A 166 -16.44 -10.87 2.36
CA GLU A 166 -16.50 -10.46 0.96
C GLU A 166 -15.87 -9.08 0.76
N LYS A 167 -14.89 -9.01 -0.12
CA LYS A 167 -14.25 -7.73 -0.49
C LYS A 167 -15.28 -6.82 -1.15
N ALA A 168 -15.24 -5.53 -0.85
CA ALA A 168 -16.18 -4.54 -1.38
C ALA A 168 -16.25 -4.50 -2.93
N ASN A 169 -15.15 -4.88 -3.61
CA ASN A 169 -15.07 -4.97 -5.06
C ASN A 169 -15.62 -6.29 -5.64
N GLN A 170 -15.90 -7.29 -4.80
CA GLN A 170 -16.52 -8.57 -5.21
C GLN A 170 -18.05 -8.54 -5.08
N LYS A 171 -18.61 -7.54 -4.38
CA LYS A 171 -20.06 -7.35 -4.33
C LYS A 171 -20.54 -6.87 -5.69
N GLU A 172 -21.49 -7.60 -6.27
CA GLU A 172 -22.16 -7.14 -7.48
C GLU A 172 -22.77 -5.75 -7.24
N GLN A 173 -22.32 -4.78 -7.99
CA GLN A 173 -22.81 -3.41 -7.93
C GLN A 173 -23.35 -3.02 -9.30
N ILE A 174 -24.63 -2.72 -9.35
CA ILE A 174 -25.23 -2.11 -10.53
C ILE A 174 -24.93 -0.61 -10.45
N ARG A 175 -24.10 -0.11 -11.34
CA ARG A 175 -23.73 1.31 -11.43
C ARG A 175 -24.37 1.91 -12.66
N PHE A 176 -25.06 3.00 -12.47
CA PHE A 176 -25.55 3.83 -13.57
C PHE A 176 -24.73 5.13 -13.61
N SER A 177 -24.38 5.58 -14.80
CA SER A 177 -23.75 6.90 -14.92
C SER A 177 -24.76 8.00 -14.56
N LYS A 178 -24.24 9.12 -14.07
CA LYS A 178 -25.12 10.26 -13.73
C LYS A 178 -25.87 10.75 -14.97
N GLU A 179 -25.22 10.77 -16.12
CA GLU A 179 -25.78 11.19 -17.41
C GLU A 179 -26.93 10.29 -17.87
N GLU A 180 -26.84 8.98 -17.65
CA GLU A 180 -27.90 8.02 -18.00
C GLU A 180 -29.15 8.20 -17.17
N ILE A 181 -29.00 8.52 -15.90
CA ILE A 181 -30.15 8.68 -14.98
C ILE A 181 -30.70 10.09 -15.06
N GLN A 182 -29.88 11.13 -15.21
CA GLN A 182 -30.28 12.53 -15.14
C GLN A 182 -31.34 12.90 -16.17
N LYS A 183 -31.36 12.25 -17.35
CA LYS A 183 -32.39 12.48 -18.40
C LYS A 183 -33.81 12.16 -17.97
N TYR A 184 -33.99 11.35 -16.91
CA TYR A 184 -35.31 10.98 -16.38
C TYR A 184 -35.75 11.83 -15.19
N PHE A 185 -34.91 12.77 -14.73
CA PHE A 185 -35.16 13.58 -13.56
C PHE A 185 -35.02 15.08 -13.85
N PRO A 186 -35.76 15.92 -13.11
CA PRO A 186 -35.61 17.37 -13.19
C PRO A 186 -34.14 17.80 -12.88
N LYS A 187 -33.70 18.86 -13.53
CA LYS A 187 -32.32 19.41 -13.32
C LYS A 187 -32.01 19.82 -11.87
N SER A 188 -33.06 20.08 -11.07
CA SER A 188 -32.95 20.46 -9.66
C SER A 188 -32.68 19.27 -8.70
N TYR A 189 -32.82 18.02 -9.18
CA TYR A 189 -32.65 16.84 -8.33
C TYR A 189 -31.20 16.57 -8.03
N THR A 190 -30.91 16.39 -6.75
CA THR A 190 -29.58 15.93 -6.31
C THR A 190 -29.45 14.42 -6.50
N GLY A 191 -28.21 13.88 -6.45
CA GLY A 191 -27.99 12.44 -6.51
C GLY A 191 -28.76 11.65 -5.44
N LYS A 192 -28.92 12.24 -4.23
CA LYS A 192 -29.72 11.63 -3.15
C LYS A 192 -31.22 11.60 -3.46
N ASP A 193 -31.74 12.65 -4.07
CA ASP A 193 -33.15 12.71 -4.45
C ASP A 193 -33.48 11.70 -5.56
N MET A 194 -32.60 11.57 -6.55
CA MET A 194 -32.72 10.56 -7.61
C MET A 194 -32.72 9.15 -7.02
N GLN A 195 -31.75 8.83 -6.13
CA GLN A 195 -31.65 7.52 -5.49
C GLN A 195 -32.92 7.19 -4.68
N LYS A 196 -33.43 8.15 -3.89
CA LYS A 196 -34.65 7.98 -3.11
C LYS A 196 -35.87 7.69 -4.02
N THR A 197 -36.00 8.44 -5.11
CA THR A 197 -37.11 8.25 -6.06
C THR A 197 -37.02 6.89 -6.77
N ILE A 198 -35.82 6.46 -7.17
CA ILE A 198 -35.58 5.14 -7.79
C ILE A 198 -36.05 4.03 -6.83
N LEU A 199 -35.60 4.08 -5.56
CA LEU A 199 -35.99 3.08 -4.57
C LEU A 199 -37.54 3.04 -4.39
N GLN A 200 -38.20 4.19 -4.30
CA GLN A 200 -39.67 4.24 -4.19
C GLN A 200 -40.37 3.65 -5.40
N LEU A 201 -39.84 3.87 -6.61
CA LEU A 201 -40.41 3.29 -7.84
C LEU A 201 -40.23 1.77 -7.88
N LEU A 202 -39.05 1.27 -7.47
CA LEU A 202 -38.79 -0.17 -7.38
C LEU A 202 -39.66 -0.86 -6.34
N GLU A 203 -39.94 -0.25 -5.18
CA GLU A 203 -40.85 -0.78 -4.17
C GLU A 203 -42.29 -0.87 -4.73
N LYS A 204 -42.76 0.18 -5.44
CA LYS A 204 -44.07 0.15 -6.08
C LYS A 204 -44.19 -0.94 -7.15
N TRP A 205 -43.16 -1.06 -7.98
CA TRP A 205 -43.09 -2.09 -9.02
C TRP A 205 -43.09 -3.50 -8.41
N GLN A 206 -42.35 -3.74 -7.34
CA GLN A 206 -42.35 -5.03 -6.65
C GLN A 206 -43.74 -5.39 -6.10
N ARG A 207 -44.41 -4.44 -5.42
CA ARG A 207 -45.77 -4.65 -4.89
C ARG A 207 -46.79 -4.93 -6.01
N GLN A 208 -46.63 -4.32 -7.17
CA GLN A 208 -47.51 -4.57 -8.32
C GLN A 208 -47.25 -5.96 -8.90
N ARG A 209 -45.99 -6.35 -9.04
CA ARG A 209 -45.62 -7.68 -9.52
C ARG A 209 -46.13 -8.79 -8.60
N GLU A 210 -46.06 -8.61 -7.28
CA GLU A 210 -46.58 -9.56 -6.30
C GLU A 210 -48.12 -9.67 -6.37
N ARG A 211 -48.84 -8.58 -6.64
CA ARG A 211 -50.27 -8.59 -6.86
C ARG A 211 -50.64 -9.37 -8.12
N ASN A 212 -50.01 -9.07 -9.24
CA ASN A 212 -50.27 -9.76 -10.50
C ASN A 212 -49.99 -11.28 -10.38
N ALA A 213 -48.92 -11.66 -9.70
CA ALA A 213 -48.59 -13.07 -9.47
C ALA A 213 -49.61 -13.80 -8.54
N ARG A 214 -50.41 -13.06 -7.73
CA ARG A 214 -51.48 -13.64 -6.91
C ARG A 214 -52.81 -13.75 -7.69
N GLU A 215 -53.01 -12.85 -8.66
CA GLU A 215 -54.21 -12.86 -9.50
C GLU A 215 -54.13 -13.93 -10.62
N GLU A 216 -52.91 -14.38 -10.98
CA GLU A 216 -52.67 -15.44 -11.96
C GLU A 216 -52.70 -16.87 -11.36
N ARG A 217 -52.90 -17.01 -10.04
CA ARG A 217 -53.04 -18.29 -9.33
C ARG A 217 -54.47 -18.59 -8.95
#